data_336db9ee7304d8c6754b0669308778e4
#
_entry.id   336db9ee7304d8c6754b0669308778e4
#
_cell.length_a   1.000
_cell.length_b   1.000
_cell.length_c   1.000
_cell.angle_alpha   90.00
_cell.angle_beta   90.00
_cell.angle_gamma   90.00
#
_symmetry.space_group_name_H-M   'P 1'
#
loop_
_entity.id
_entity.type
_entity.pdbx_description
1 polymer ?
#
loop_
_entity_poly.entity_id
_entity_poly.type
_entity_poly.pdbx_seq_one_letter_code
_entity_poly.pdbx_strand_id
1 'polypeptide(L)'
;MLDIKNISKTFNPGTVNEKRALTDFSLHLERGDFATIVGSNGAGKSTLFNAIAGCFYADTGSISLAGRDITFTPEHQRSRVIGRLFQDPLHGTAPHMTIEENLALAYLRASHGNPFSRISRADKEKFRAQLSLLDMGLEDRMRQPVGLLSGGQRQALTLLMATMVPPQLLLLDEHTAALDPATAEKVLELTQRIVEESHITCLMVTHNMTQALELGNRTLMMADGHIVMDVSGKEREGMTVDSLVAKFKAGTGKALDNDRMLLS
;
A
#
# COMPACT_ATOMS: atom_id res chain seq x y z
N MET A 1 -10.70 12.65 1.61
CA MET A 1 -10.35 11.90 0.38
C MET A 1 -10.72 10.43 0.51
N LEU A 2 -10.15 9.67 1.43
CA LEU A 2 -10.65 8.36 1.87
C LEU A 2 -11.42 8.54 3.16
N ASP A 3 -12.66 8.08 3.22
CA ASP A 3 -13.48 8.07 4.44
C ASP A 3 -13.94 6.66 4.74
N ILE A 4 -13.56 6.17 5.90
CA ILE A 4 -13.98 4.88 6.45
C ILE A 4 -14.77 5.18 7.71
N LYS A 5 -16.02 4.69 7.79
CA LYS A 5 -16.93 4.98 8.91
C LYS A 5 -17.43 3.68 9.53
N ASN A 6 -17.01 3.43 10.76
CA ASN A 6 -17.49 2.36 11.64
C ASN A 6 -17.52 0.97 10.97
N ILE A 7 -16.50 0.65 10.15
CA ILE A 7 -16.45 -0.69 9.53
C ILE A 7 -16.08 -1.75 10.57
N SER A 8 -16.78 -2.86 10.50
CA SER A 8 -16.45 -4.06 11.28
C SER A 8 -16.31 -5.26 10.35
N LYS A 9 -15.44 -6.20 10.73
CA LYS A 9 -15.25 -7.45 10.01
C LYS A 9 -14.95 -8.59 10.96
N THR A 10 -15.80 -9.61 10.91
CA THR A 10 -15.62 -10.86 11.65
C THR A 10 -15.48 -12.02 10.66
N PHE A 11 -14.43 -12.79 10.79
CA PHE A 11 -14.22 -14.01 10.02
C PHE A 11 -14.75 -15.20 10.81
N ASN A 12 -15.36 -16.17 10.11
CA ASN A 12 -15.92 -17.42 10.65
C ASN A 12 -16.87 -17.20 11.87
N PRO A 13 -17.87 -16.30 11.76
CA PRO A 13 -18.74 -15.98 12.89
C PRO A 13 -19.47 -17.24 13.41
N GLY A 14 -19.59 -17.36 14.72
CA GLY A 14 -20.27 -18.48 15.38
C GLY A 14 -19.49 -19.80 15.39
N THR A 15 -18.22 -19.80 14.99
CA THR A 15 -17.35 -20.99 15.02
C THR A 15 -16.23 -20.83 16.04
N VAL A 16 -15.54 -21.94 16.37
CA VAL A 16 -14.33 -21.92 17.23
C VAL A 16 -13.18 -21.09 16.67
N ASN A 17 -13.22 -20.79 15.36
CA ASN A 17 -12.24 -19.98 14.66
C ASN A 17 -12.75 -18.55 14.39
N GLU A 18 -13.76 -18.10 15.12
CA GLU A 18 -14.26 -16.72 15.01
C GLU A 18 -13.14 -15.74 15.34
N LYS A 19 -12.94 -14.78 14.44
CA LYS A 19 -11.95 -13.70 14.62
C LYS A 19 -12.56 -12.36 14.21
N ARG A 20 -12.74 -11.47 15.19
CA ARG A 20 -13.05 -10.07 14.94
C ARG A 20 -11.76 -9.36 14.53
N ALA A 21 -11.67 -9.00 13.28
CA ALA A 21 -10.44 -8.43 12.71
C ALA A 21 -10.48 -6.91 12.61
N LEU A 22 -11.67 -6.32 12.49
CA LEU A 22 -11.93 -4.88 12.59
C LEU A 22 -13.20 -4.69 13.43
N THR A 23 -13.20 -3.66 14.29
CA THR A 23 -14.33 -3.34 15.16
C THR A 23 -14.53 -1.83 15.16
N ASP A 24 -15.68 -1.36 14.65
CA ASP A 24 -16.05 0.06 14.56
C ASP A 24 -14.90 0.96 14.08
N PHE A 25 -14.12 0.43 13.13
CA PHE A 25 -12.91 1.11 12.63
C PHE A 25 -13.33 2.31 11.78
N SER A 26 -12.77 3.47 12.11
CA SER A 26 -12.99 4.71 11.36
C SER A 26 -11.65 5.36 11.05
N LEU A 27 -11.51 5.89 9.82
CA LEU A 27 -10.31 6.60 9.36
C LEU A 27 -10.71 7.60 8.28
N HIS A 28 -10.20 8.81 8.41
CA HIS A 28 -10.26 9.83 7.37
C HIS A 28 -8.85 10.18 6.90
N LEU A 29 -8.63 10.18 5.57
CA LEU A 29 -7.42 10.71 4.95
C LEU A 29 -7.79 11.85 4.02
N GLU A 30 -7.06 12.94 4.10
CA GLU A 30 -7.14 14.03 3.14
C GLU A 30 -6.41 13.70 1.83
N ARG A 31 -6.67 14.48 0.82
CA ARG A 31 -5.97 14.34 -0.47
C ARG A 31 -4.49 14.70 -0.31
N GLY A 32 -3.61 13.79 -0.73
CA GLY A 32 -2.17 13.97 -0.62
C GLY A 32 -1.59 13.53 0.73
N ASP A 33 -2.42 13.04 1.68
CA ASP A 33 -1.88 12.40 2.87
C ASP A 33 -1.04 11.19 2.50
N PHE A 34 0.13 11.09 3.10
CA PHE A 34 0.91 9.87 3.14
C PHE A 34 0.93 9.38 4.59
N ALA A 35 0.02 8.45 4.91
CA ALA A 35 -0.10 7.90 6.25
C ALA A 35 0.59 6.54 6.34
N THR A 36 1.37 6.35 7.39
CA THR A 36 1.98 5.07 7.75
C THR A 36 1.15 4.36 8.81
N ILE A 37 1.03 3.04 8.73
CA ILE A 37 0.35 2.20 9.73
C ILE A 37 1.35 1.23 10.32
N VAL A 38 1.46 1.25 11.64
CA VAL A 38 2.20 0.26 12.44
C VAL A 38 1.26 -0.48 13.38
N GLY A 39 1.69 -1.62 13.88
CA GLY A 39 0.92 -2.42 14.85
C GLY A 39 1.35 -3.88 14.82
N SER A 40 1.04 -4.61 15.90
CA SER A 40 1.39 -6.02 16.05
C SER A 40 0.77 -6.92 14.97
N ASN A 41 1.28 -8.14 14.85
CA ASN A 41 0.66 -9.15 14.01
C ASN A 41 -0.76 -9.44 14.52
N GLY A 42 -1.71 -9.47 13.59
CA GLY A 42 -3.12 -9.66 13.95
C GLY A 42 -3.87 -8.38 14.33
N ALA A 43 -3.23 -7.20 14.35
CA ALA A 43 -3.89 -5.92 14.65
C ALA A 43 -4.99 -5.50 13.64
N GLY A 44 -5.13 -6.21 12.52
CA GLY A 44 -6.15 -5.90 11.51
C GLY A 44 -5.64 -5.15 10.28
N LYS A 45 -4.33 -4.84 10.16
CA LYS A 45 -3.74 -4.05 9.08
C LYS A 45 -4.06 -4.60 7.68
N SER A 46 -3.74 -5.87 7.42
CA SER A 46 -4.02 -6.52 6.13
C SER A 46 -5.52 -6.69 5.88
N THR A 47 -6.32 -6.85 6.96
CA THR A 47 -7.78 -6.88 6.86
C THR A 47 -8.32 -5.52 6.41
N LEU A 48 -7.80 -4.42 6.95
CA LEU A 48 -8.13 -3.06 6.54
C LEU A 48 -7.80 -2.85 5.04
N PHE A 49 -6.60 -3.22 4.61
CA PHE A 49 -6.18 -3.09 3.21
C PHE A 49 -7.08 -3.89 2.26
N ASN A 50 -7.40 -5.12 2.62
CA ASN A 50 -8.30 -5.97 1.85
C ASN A 50 -9.73 -5.41 1.80
N ALA A 51 -10.23 -4.82 2.89
CA ALA A 51 -11.54 -4.15 2.92
C ALA A 51 -11.55 -2.92 1.99
N ILE A 52 -10.49 -2.08 2.03
CA ILE A 52 -10.36 -0.91 1.13
C ILE A 52 -10.23 -1.35 -0.33
N ALA A 53 -9.42 -2.38 -0.61
CA ALA A 53 -9.23 -2.92 -1.96
C ALA A 53 -10.49 -3.62 -2.52
N GLY A 54 -11.41 -4.08 -1.65
CA GLY A 54 -12.63 -4.78 -2.05
C GLY A 54 -12.46 -6.28 -2.26
N CYS A 55 -11.42 -6.89 -1.67
CA CYS A 55 -11.22 -8.35 -1.66
C CYS A 55 -12.35 -9.07 -0.90
N PHE A 56 -12.98 -8.37 0.01
CA PHE A 56 -14.24 -8.74 0.70
C PHE A 56 -14.98 -7.46 1.12
N TYR A 57 -16.24 -7.59 1.50
CA TYR A 57 -17.03 -6.49 2.04
C TYR A 57 -16.99 -6.48 3.57
N ALA A 58 -17.00 -5.29 4.17
CA ALA A 58 -17.20 -5.14 5.61
C ALA A 58 -18.61 -5.64 6.00
N ASP A 59 -18.75 -6.11 7.24
CA ASP A 59 -20.03 -6.59 7.75
C ASP A 59 -20.94 -5.42 8.12
N THR A 60 -20.34 -4.29 8.56
CA THR A 60 -21.04 -3.03 8.88
C THR A 60 -20.20 -1.83 8.44
N GLY A 61 -20.80 -0.65 8.47
CA GLY A 61 -20.14 0.61 8.15
C GLY A 61 -20.06 0.91 6.66
N SER A 62 -19.24 1.89 6.29
CA SER A 62 -19.11 2.32 4.90
C SER A 62 -17.68 2.78 4.58
N ILE A 63 -17.33 2.68 3.30
CA ILE A 63 -16.06 3.16 2.74
C ILE A 63 -16.37 4.06 1.56
N SER A 64 -15.87 5.29 1.57
CA SER A 64 -15.94 6.18 0.42
C SER A 64 -14.56 6.66 -0.02
N LEU A 65 -14.38 6.83 -1.32
CA LEU A 65 -13.15 7.29 -1.94
C LEU A 65 -13.47 8.43 -2.90
N ALA A 66 -12.81 9.58 -2.70
CA ALA A 66 -13.06 10.81 -3.49
C ALA A 66 -14.55 11.20 -3.56
N GLY A 67 -15.26 11.05 -2.42
CA GLY A 67 -16.69 11.37 -2.31
C GLY A 67 -17.65 10.33 -2.90
N ARG A 68 -17.13 9.22 -3.45
CA ARG A 68 -17.96 8.12 -3.99
C ARG A 68 -18.01 6.97 -2.98
N ASP A 69 -19.18 6.48 -2.67
CA ASP A 69 -19.34 5.26 -1.88
C ASP A 69 -18.84 4.06 -2.69
N ILE A 70 -17.88 3.34 -2.12
CA ILE A 70 -17.30 2.13 -2.70
C ILE A 70 -17.57 0.89 -1.85
N THR A 71 -18.39 0.98 -0.81
CA THR A 71 -18.61 -0.07 0.20
C THR A 71 -18.88 -1.44 -0.44
N PHE A 72 -19.73 -1.48 -1.46
CA PHE A 72 -20.08 -2.70 -2.20
C PHE A 72 -19.54 -2.73 -3.63
N THR A 73 -18.59 -1.84 -3.96
CA THR A 73 -17.95 -1.85 -5.28
C THR A 73 -16.94 -3.02 -5.33
N PRO A 74 -17.00 -3.91 -6.33
CA PRO A 74 -16.11 -5.07 -6.41
C PRO A 74 -14.67 -4.66 -6.71
N GLU A 75 -13.71 -5.51 -6.31
CA GLU A 75 -12.27 -5.29 -6.40
C GLU A 75 -11.81 -4.84 -7.80
N HIS A 76 -12.28 -5.51 -8.87
CA HIS A 76 -11.87 -5.19 -10.24
C HIS A 76 -12.28 -3.77 -10.70
N GLN A 77 -13.30 -3.17 -10.08
CA GLN A 77 -13.67 -1.78 -10.33
C GLN A 77 -12.82 -0.82 -9.47
N ARG A 78 -12.58 -1.16 -8.19
CA ARG A 78 -11.72 -0.36 -7.30
C ARG A 78 -10.28 -0.34 -7.79
N SER A 79 -9.77 -1.43 -8.37
CA SER A 79 -8.40 -1.52 -8.88
C SER A 79 -8.08 -0.54 -10.04
N ARG A 80 -9.09 0.11 -10.61
CA ARG A 80 -8.90 1.18 -11.61
C ARG A 80 -8.44 2.50 -10.99
N VAL A 81 -8.78 2.72 -9.72
CA VAL A 81 -8.53 3.98 -8.99
C VAL A 81 -7.71 3.78 -7.72
N ILE A 82 -7.53 2.53 -7.28
CA ILE A 82 -6.69 2.14 -6.15
C ILE A 82 -5.50 1.36 -6.69
N GLY A 83 -4.29 1.90 -6.50
CA GLY A 83 -3.04 1.18 -6.70
C GLY A 83 -2.74 0.32 -5.47
N ARG A 84 -2.21 -0.88 -5.65
CA ARG A 84 -1.81 -1.73 -4.54
C ARG A 84 -0.48 -2.43 -4.81
N LEU A 85 0.43 -2.36 -3.83
CA LEU A 85 1.63 -3.18 -3.76
C LEU A 85 1.46 -4.21 -2.64
N PHE A 86 1.92 -5.41 -2.92
CA PHE A 86 1.88 -6.54 -1.99
C PHE A 86 3.27 -6.75 -1.38
N GLN A 87 3.31 -7.42 -0.24
CA GLN A 87 4.55 -7.85 0.40
C GLN A 87 5.39 -8.74 -0.53
N ASP A 88 4.75 -9.68 -1.22
CA ASP A 88 5.37 -10.46 -2.30
C ASP A 88 5.06 -9.81 -3.66
N PRO A 89 6.08 -9.25 -4.36
CA PRO A 89 5.90 -8.60 -5.65
C PRO A 89 5.42 -9.55 -6.78
N LEU A 90 5.48 -10.86 -6.58
CA LEU A 90 4.90 -11.83 -7.53
C LEU A 90 3.39 -11.68 -7.65
N HIS A 91 2.70 -11.33 -6.56
CA HIS A 91 1.25 -11.14 -6.56
C HIS A 91 0.79 -9.93 -7.40
N GLY A 92 1.69 -8.98 -7.65
CA GLY A 92 1.42 -7.79 -8.47
C GLY A 92 1.79 -7.95 -9.94
N THR A 93 2.37 -9.09 -10.35
CA THR A 93 2.92 -9.30 -11.70
C THR A 93 2.47 -10.60 -12.34
N ALA A 94 2.60 -10.66 -13.67
CA ALA A 94 2.52 -11.91 -14.45
C ALA A 94 3.97 -12.38 -14.77
N PRO A 95 4.58 -13.27 -13.98
CA PRO A 95 6.02 -13.53 -14.04
C PRO A 95 6.49 -14.17 -15.35
N HIS A 96 5.61 -14.86 -16.08
CA HIS A 96 5.90 -15.44 -17.40
C HIS A 96 5.79 -14.45 -18.55
N MET A 97 5.18 -13.30 -18.32
CA MET A 97 5.06 -12.20 -19.28
C MET A 97 6.27 -11.28 -19.18
N THR A 98 6.56 -10.59 -20.27
CA THR A 98 7.64 -9.59 -20.34
C THR A 98 7.33 -8.34 -19.52
N ILE A 99 8.35 -7.52 -19.24
CA ILE A 99 8.19 -6.21 -18.59
C ILE A 99 7.19 -5.34 -19.38
N GLU A 100 7.35 -5.27 -20.71
CA GLU A 100 6.46 -4.51 -21.60
C GLU A 100 5.00 -4.98 -21.49
N GLU A 101 4.75 -6.28 -21.47
CA GLU A 101 3.40 -6.84 -21.36
C GLU A 101 2.78 -6.57 -19.99
N ASN A 102 3.56 -6.67 -18.91
CA ASN A 102 3.09 -6.30 -17.55
C ASN A 102 2.70 -4.83 -17.48
N LEU A 103 3.54 -3.92 -18.01
CA LEU A 103 3.22 -2.49 -18.07
C LEU A 103 1.98 -2.21 -18.91
N ALA A 104 1.84 -2.92 -20.05
CA ALA A 104 0.66 -2.81 -20.91
C ALA A 104 -0.63 -3.19 -20.17
N LEU A 105 -0.63 -4.29 -19.43
CA LEU A 105 -1.77 -4.70 -18.60
C LEU A 105 -2.12 -3.66 -17.54
N ALA A 106 -1.11 -3.14 -16.84
CA ALA A 106 -1.31 -2.11 -15.82
C ALA A 106 -1.88 -0.81 -16.42
N TYR A 107 -1.33 -0.37 -17.56
CA TYR A 107 -1.78 0.81 -18.27
C TYR A 107 -3.23 0.67 -18.76
N LEU A 108 -3.59 -0.44 -19.41
CA LEU A 108 -4.95 -0.69 -19.89
C LEU A 108 -5.98 -0.80 -18.77
N ARG A 109 -5.60 -1.34 -17.61
CA ARG A 109 -6.47 -1.41 -16.43
C ARG A 109 -6.85 -0.02 -15.91
N ALA A 110 -5.86 0.87 -15.82
CA ALA A 110 -6.02 2.19 -15.22
C ALA A 110 -6.54 3.24 -16.23
N SER A 111 -6.13 3.13 -17.50
CA SER A 111 -6.68 3.97 -18.56
C SER A 111 -8.07 3.45 -18.92
N HIS A 112 -9.08 4.31 -18.94
CA HIS A 112 -10.46 3.97 -19.37
C HIS A 112 -10.52 3.63 -20.89
N GLY A 113 -9.43 3.09 -21.44
CA GLY A 113 -9.31 2.73 -22.85
C GLY A 113 -10.13 1.48 -23.22
N ASN A 114 -10.39 1.32 -24.49
CA ASN A 114 -11.03 0.13 -25.04
C ASN A 114 -10.12 -1.10 -24.74
N PRO A 115 -10.63 -2.18 -24.10
CA PRO A 115 -9.83 -3.40 -23.85
C PRO A 115 -9.26 -4.06 -25.11
N PHE A 116 -9.75 -3.70 -26.29
CA PHE A 116 -9.22 -4.12 -27.58
C PHE A 116 -8.21 -3.14 -28.19
N SER A 117 -7.88 -2.03 -27.49
CA SER A 117 -6.87 -1.09 -27.96
C SER A 117 -5.47 -1.76 -27.92
N ARG A 118 -4.76 -1.70 -29.04
CA ARG A 118 -3.38 -2.18 -29.10
C ARG A 118 -2.45 -1.15 -28.47
N ILE A 119 -1.46 -1.62 -27.74
CA ILE A 119 -0.35 -0.78 -27.27
C ILE A 119 0.40 -0.24 -28.49
N SER A 120 0.42 1.08 -28.60
CA SER A 120 1.06 1.78 -29.71
C SER A 120 2.58 1.85 -29.50
N ARG A 121 3.32 2.23 -30.56
CA ARG A 121 4.75 2.53 -30.44
C ARG A 121 5.00 3.70 -29.45
N ALA A 122 4.12 4.68 -29.46
CA ALA A 122 4.21 5.83 -28.52
C ALA A 122 4.03 5.40 -27.07
N ASP A 123 3.16 4.41 -26.79
CA ASP A 123 2.99 3.88 -25.43
C ASP A 123 4.26 3.13 -24.98
N LYS A 124 4.90 2.38 -25.87
CA LYS A 124 6.17 1.67 -25.57
C LYS A 124 7.31 2.65 -25.26
N GLU A 125 7.40 3.78 -25.97
CA GLU A 125 8.39 4.83 -25.69
C GLU A 125 8.09 5.50 -24.31
N LYS A 126 6.81 5.70 -23.96
CA LYS A 126 6.44 6.17 -22.61
C LYS A 126 6.85 5.15 -21.54
N PHE A 127 6.61 3.84 -21.78
CA PHE A 127 7.02 2.80 -20.84
C PHE A 127 8.53 2.81 -20.64
N ARG A 128 9.30 2.92 -21.73
CA ARG A 128 10.76 3.04 -21.66
C ARG A 128 11.21 4.23 -20.83
N ALA A 129 10.64 5.41 -21.09
CA ALA A 129 10.94 6.63 -20.35
C ALA A 129 10.61 6.52 -18.86
N GLN A 130 9.48 5.87 -18.51
CA GLN A 130 9.12 5.64 -17.12
C GLN A 130 10.01 4.60 -16.44
N LEU A 131 10.43 3.56 -17.14
CA LEU A 131 11.37 2.56 -16.63
C LEU A 131 12.74 3.19 -16.35
N SER A 132 13.21 4.11 -17.18
CA SER A 132 14.51 4.78 -16.96
C SER A 132 14.54 5.61 -15.68
N LEU A 133 13.37 6.10 -15.19
CA LEU A 133 13.28 6.83 -13.91
C LEU A 133 13.54 5.93 -12.69
N LEU A 134 13.46 4.60 -12.86
CA LEU A 134 13.76 3.64 -11.80
C LEU A 134 15.27 3.47 -11.57
N ASP A 135 16.10 3.86 -12.52
CA ASP A 135 17.56 3.70 -12.48
C ASP A 135 18.02 2.25 -12.17
N MET A 136 17.37 1.28 -12.84
CA MET A 136 17.62 -0.16 -12.65
C MET A 136 17.95 -0.91 -13.94
N GLY A 137 18.11 -0.19 -15.08
CA GLY A 137 18.41 -0.76 -16.39
C GLY A 137 17.29 -1.62 -16.97
N LEU A 138 16.04 -1.39 -16.55
CA LEU A 138 14.88 -2.14 -17.03
C LEU A 138 14.39 -1.66 -18.40
N GLU A 139 14.66 -0.43 -18.75
CA GLU A 139 14.33 0.21 -20.02
C GLU A 139 14.96 -0.49 -21.23
N ASP A 140 16.12 -1.13 -21.04
CA ASP A 140 16.82 -1.88 -22.09
C ASP A 140 16.42 -3.36 -22.13
N ARG A 141 15.66 -3.82 -21.14
CA ARG A 141 15.26 -5.23 -20.97
C ARG A 141 13.74 -5.44 -21.04
N MET A 142 13.00 -4.56 -21.71
CA MET A 142 11.54 -4.61 -21.77
C MET A 142 10.95 -5.93 -22.26
N ARG A 143 11.71 -6.71 -23.04
CA ARG A 143 11.30 -8.04 -23.54
C ARG A 143 11.67 -9.19 -22.60
N GLN A 144 12.34 -8.91 -21.48
CA GLN A 144 12.69 -9.93 -20.50
C GLN A 144 11.46 -10.33 -19.68
N PRO A 145 11.23 -11.63 -19.42
CA PRO A 145 10.20 -12.08 -18.49
C PRO A 145 10.42 -11.52 -17.07
N VAL A 146 9.36 -11.05 -16.43
CA VAL A 146 9.41 -10.43 -15.08
C VAL A 146 9.90 -11.41 -14.02
N GLY A 147 9.64 -12.71 -14.18
CA GLY A 147 10.14 -13.76 -13.30
C GLY A 147 11.66 -13.83 -13.17
N LEU A 148 12.41 -13.29 -14.15
CA LEU A 148 13.89 -13.25 -14.13
C LEU A 148 14.47 -12.00 -13.48
N LEU A 149 13.63 -11.08 -13.00
CA LEU A 149 14.06 -9.88 -12.28
C LEU A 149 14.45 -10.21 -10.85
N SER A 150 15.40 -9.45 -10.28
CA SER A 150 15.64 -9.48 -8.84
C SER A 150 14.41 -9.02 -8.05
N GLY A 151 14.37 -9.31 -6.73
CA GLY A 151 13.28 -8.87 -5.86
C GLY A 151 13.05 -7.37 -5.92
N GLY A 152 14.13 -6.57 -5.79
CA GLY A 152 14.05 -5.12 -5.85
C GLY A 152 13.62 -4.57 -7.21
N GLN A 153 14.16 -5.13 -8.31
CA GLN A 153 13.75 -4.75 -9.66
C GLN A 153 12.26 -5.04 -9.90
N ARG A 154 11.76 -6.17 -9.41
CA ARG A 154 10.35 -6.53 -9.50
C ARG A 154 9.50 -5.61 -8.64
N GLN A 155 9.95 -5.26 -7.44
CA GLN A 155 9.25 -4.34 -6.56
C GLN A 155 9.15 -2.93 -7.17
N ALA A 156 10.24 -2.40 -7.71
CA ALA A 156 10.24 -1.12 -8.41
C ALA A 156 9.31 -1.16 -9.65
N LEU A 157 9.31 -2.27 -10.40
CA LEU A 157 8.40 -2.46 -11.52
C LEU A 157 6.93 -2.47 -11.05
N THR A 158 6.59 -3.17 -9.95
CA THR A 158 5.21 -3.18 -9.42
C THR A 158 4.79 -1.79 -8.94
N LEU A 159 5.70 -1.03 -8.33
CA LEU A 159 5.44 0.36 -7.96
C LEU A 159 5.12 1.21 -9.19
N LEU A 160 5.94 1.13 -10.24
CA LEU A 160 5.68 1.81 -11.50
C LEU A 160 4.32 1.40 -12.10
N MET A 161 4.02 0.10 -12.15
CA MET A 161 2.74 -0.42 -12.65
C MET A 161 1.54 0.11 -11.87
N ALA A 162 1.69 0.34 -10.57
CA ALA A 162 0.62 0.87 -9.71
C ALA A 162 0.43 2.38 -9.86
N THR A 163 1.47 3.11 -10.31
CA THR A 163 1.53 4.58 -10.30
C THR A 163 1.68 5.23 -11.68
N MET A 164 1.94 4.46 -12.76
CA MET A 164 2.11 4.98 -14.12
C MET A 164 0.87 5.74 -14.65
N VAL A 165 -0.30 5.41 -14.17
CA VAL A 165 -1.50 6.25 -14.20
C VAL A 165 -1.80 6.55 -12.74
N PRO A 166 -1.64 7.80 -12.27
CA PRO A 166 -1.74 8.13 -10.85
C PRO A 166 -3.07 7.67 -10.24
N PRO A 167 -3.04 6.76 -9.25
CA PRO A 167 -4.24 6.31 -8.58
C PRO A 167 -4.78 7.40 -7.64
N GLN A 168 -6.06 7.30 -7.26
CA GLN A 168 -6.61 8.16 -6.21
C GLN A 168 -6.06 7.76 -4.83
N LEU A 169 -5.81 6.47 -4.61
CA LEU A 169 -5.25 5.92 -3.38
C LEU A 169 -4.20 4.86 -3.71
N LEU A 170 -3.06 4.91 -3.05
CA LEU A 170 -2.00 3.90 -3.13
C LEU A 170 -1.94 3.14 -1.81
N LEU A 171 -2.04 1.82 -1.86
CA LEU A 171 -1.92 0.91 -0.71
C LEU A 171 -0.59 0.16 -0.81
N LEU A 172 0.27 0.33 0.20
CA LEU A 172 1.61 -0.27 0.28
C LEU A 172 1.65 -1.25 1.46
N ASP A 173 1.61 -2.55 1.20
CA ASP A 173 1.56 -3.59 2.23
C ASP A 173 2.96 -4.19 2.43
N GLU A 174 3.74 -3.65 3.37
CA GLU A 174 5.10 -4.12 3.73
C GLU A 174 6.00 -4.36 2.51
N HIS A 175 5.88 -3.52 1.52
CA HIS A 175 6.39 -3.73 0.16
C HIS A 175 7.92 -3.79 0.05
N THR A 176 8.66 -3.55 1.12
CA THR A 176 10.13 -3.66 1.17
C THR A 176 10.63 -4.75 2.12
N ALA A 177 9.74 -5.44 2.86
CA ALA A 177 10.13 -6.38 3.91
C ALA A 177 10.93 -7.61 3.42
N ALA A 178 10.78 -7.98 2.15
CA ALA A 178 11.47 -9.12 1.54
C ALA A 178 12.77 -8.75 0.79
N LEU A 179 13.18 -7.47 0.86
CA LEU A 179 14.36 -6.95 0.16
C LEU A 179 15.57 -6.85 1.10
N ASP A 180 16.77 -6.90 0.52
CA ASP A 180 17.98 -6.52 1.25
C ASP A 180 17.95 -5.01 1.59
N PRO A 181 18.65 -4.57 2.66
CA PRO A 181 18.54 -3.21 3.18
C PRO A 181 18.83 -2.12 2.13
N ALA A 182 19.88 -2.26 1.32
CA ALA A 182 20.24 -1.26 0.33
C ALA A 182 19.21 -1.14 -0.80
N THR A 183 18.63 -2.27 -1.19
CA THR A 183 17.55 -2.29 -2.19
C THR A 183 16.24 -1.75 -1.61
N ALA A 184 15.94 -2.06 -0.35
CA ALA A 184 14.76 -1.54 0.35
C ALA A 184 14.79 -0.01 0.43
N GLU A 185 15.94 0.57 0.81
CA GLU A 185 16.13 2.03 0.87
C GLU A 185 15.86 2.69 -0.48
N LYS A 186 16.45 2.18 -1.57
CA LYS A 186 16.20 2.70 -2.93
C LYS A 186 14.72 2.64 -3.33
N VAL A 187 14.03 1.55 -2.99
CA VAL A 187 12.60 1.40 -3.30
C VAL A 187 11.75 2.36 -2.46
N LEU A 188 12.13 2.63 -1.20
CA LEU A 188 11.45 3.61 -0.34
C LEU A 188 11.65 5.03 -0.86
N GLU A 189 12.87 5.43 -1.21
CA GLU A 189 13.15 6.73 -1.82
C GLU A 189 12.36 6.95 -3.11
N LEU A 190 12.31 5.91 -3.97
CA LEU A 190 11.52 5.93 -5.19
C LEU A 190 10.02 6.07 -4.90
N THR A 191 9.52 5.35 -3.89
CA THR A 191 8.13 5.42 -3.43
C THR A 191 7.78 6.83 -2.97
N GLN A 192 8.60 7.41 -2.10
CA GLN A 192 8.40 8.76 -1.58
C GLN A 192 8.38 9.78 -2.72
N ARG A 193 9.38 9.75 -3.60
CA ARG A 193 9.46 10.64 -4.75
C ARG A 193 8.21 10.56 -5.64
N ILE A 194 7.75 9.37 -6.01
CA ILE A 194 6.57 9.19 -6.87
C ILE A 194 5.31 9.71 -6.18
N VAL A 195 5.13 9.42 -4.89
CA VAL A 195 3.96 9.84 -4.12
C VAL A 195 3.91 11.36 -4.00
N GLU A 196 5.05 12.01 -3.70
CA GLU A 196 5.16 13.47 -3.56
C GLU A 196 4.95 14.19 -4.89
N GLU A 197 5.68 13.79 -5.95
CA GLU A 197 5.60 14.43 -7.27
C GLU A 197 4.21 14.32 -7.90
N SER A 198 3.53 13.20 -7.69
CA SER A 198 2.20 12.94 -8.24
C SER A 198 1.06 13.31 -7.29
N HIS A 199 1.35 13.81 -6.08
CA HIS A 199 0.37 14.14 -5.03
C HIS A 199 -0.63 13.00 -4.77
N ILE A 200 -0.13 11.75 -4.75
CA ILE A 200 -0.95 10.56 -4.52
C ILE A 200 -1.26 10.45 -3.02
N THR A 201 -2.53 10.19 -2.67
CA THR A 201 -2.87 9.79 -1.29
C THR A 201 -2.37 8.38 -1.07
N CYS A 202 -1.58 8.17 -0.02
CA CYS A 202 -0.91 6.92 0.25
C CYS A 202 -1.19 6.38 1.65
N LEU A 203 -1.43 5.10 1.77
CA LEU A 203 -1.52 4.38 3.03
C LEU A 203 -0.52 3.22 3.00
N MET A 204 0.45 3.23 3.90
CA MET A 204 1.54 2.27 3.93
C MET A 204 1.57 1.50 5.24
N VAL A 205 1.55 0.18 5.18
CA VAL A 205 1.85 -0.68 6.33
C VAL A 205 3.34 -0.95 6.38
N THR A 206 3.94 -0.77 7.55
CA THR A 206 5.34 -1.13 7.82
C THR A 206 5.47 -1.72 9.22
N HIS A 207 6.45 -2.62 9.39
CA HIS A 207 6.88 -3.09 10.71
C HIS A 207 8.04 -2.26 11.27
N ASN A 208 8.67 -1.42 10.45
CA ASN A 208 9.79 -0.59 10.87
C ASN A 208 9.28 0.74 11.43
N MET A 209 9.50 0.97 12.73
CA MET A 209 9.06 2.18 13.44
C MET A 209 9.79 3.45 12.95
N THR A 210 11.06 3.32 12.56
CA THR A 210 11.84 4.42 12.00
C THR A 210 11.23 4.87 10.68
N GLN A 211 10.98 3.93 9.75
CA GLN A 211 10.29 4.22 8.49
C GLN A 211 8.91 4.85 8.71
N ALA A 212 8.17 4.39 9.74
CA ALA A 212 6.85 4.93 10.05
C ALA A 212 6.89 6.39 10.48
N LEU A 213 7.99 6.85 11.07
CA LEU A 213 8.20 8.25 11.47
C LEU A 213 8.88 9.09 10.39
N GLU A 214 9.72 8.50 9.54
CA GLU A 214 10.43 9.21 8.48
C GLU A 214 9.59 9.43 7.23
N LEU A 215 8.74 8.45 6.87
CA LEU A 215 7.95 8.51 5.65
C LEU A 215 6.59 9.16 5.87
N GLY A 216 6.19 9.96 4.89
CA GLY A 216 4.88 10.61 4.88
C GLY A 216 4.70 11.68 5.96
N ASN A 217 3.45 12.06 6.21
CA ASN A 217 3.06 13.17 7.10
C ASN A 217 2.19 12.75 8.30
N ARG A 218 1.80 11.47 8.39
CA ARG A 218 0.92 10.95 9.44
C ARG A 218 1.28 9.52 9.81
N THR A 219 1.24 9.20 11.09
CA THR A 219 1.53 7.86 11.62
C THR A 219 0.36 7.36 12.44
N LEU A 220 -0.17 6.21 12.03
CA LEU A 220 -1.27 5.51 12.67
C LEU A 220 -0.74 4.26 13.36
N MET A 221 -1.29 3.95 14.52
CA MET A 221 -1.01 2.70 15.20
C MET A 221 -2.29 1.91 15.43
N MET A 222 -2.27 0.64 15.02
CA MET A 222 -3.41 -0.27 15.14
C MET A 222 -3.15 -1.36 16.18
N ALA A 223 -4.18 -1.65 16.96
CA ALA A 223 -4.24 -2.80 17.85
C ALA A 223 -5.68 -3.34 17.91
N ASP A 224 -5.82 -4.67 17.92
CA ASP A 224 -7.11 -5.36 18.10
C ASP A 224 -8.25 -4.83 17.20
N GLY A 225 -7.92 -4.48 15.96
CA GLY A 225 -8.89 -3.98 14.97
C GLY A 225 -9.29 -2.51 15.09
N HIS A 226 -8.59 -1.71 15.91
CA HIS A 226 -8.84 -0.29 16.14
C HIS A 226 -7.61 0.56 15.89
N ILE A 227 -7.79 1.86 15.64
CA ILE A 227 -6.70 2.86 15.74
C ILE A 227 -6.55 3.22 17.22
N VAL A 228 -5.37 2.98 17.77
CA VAL A 228 -5.03 3.33 19.17
C VAL A 228 -4.20 4.60 19.26
N MET A 229 -3.62 5.03 18.16
CA MET A 229 -2.89 6.28 18.04
C MET A 229 -2.94 6.82 16.62
N ASP A 230 -3.06 8.13 16.52
CA ASP A 230 -3.09 8.88 15.27
C ASP A 230 -2.34 10.19 15.47
N VAL A 231 -1.19 10.33 14.84
CA VAL A 231 -0.32 11.51 15.01
C VAL A 231 0.09 12.11 13.68
N SER A 232 0.06 13.44 13.61
CA SER A 232 0.42 14.21 12.42
C SER A 232 0.99 15.58 12.81
N GLY A 233 1.56 16.31 11.85
CA GLY A 233 2.08 17.66 12.02
C GLY A 233 3.09 17.77 13.17
N LYS A 234 3.00 18.85 13.96
CA LYS A 234 3.96 19.17 15.02
C LYS A 234 4.12 18.08 16.09
N GLU A 235 3.06 17.31 16.38
CA GLU A 235 3.13 16.21 17.34
C GLU A 235 4.03 15.08 16.81
N ARG A 236 3.97 14.81 15.50
CA ARG A 236 4.77 13.78 14.83
C ARG A 236 6.23 14.22 14.65
N GLU A 237 6.49 15.49 14.28
CA GLU A 237 7.83 16.02 13.98
C GLU A 237 8.82 15.87 15.17
N GLY A 238 8.32 15.92 16.41
CA GLY A 238 9.15 15.74 17.62
C GLY A 238 9.18 14.31 18.16
N MET A 239 8.60 13.33 17.43
CA MET A 239 8.43 11.98 17.95
C MET A 239 9.64 11.11 17.65
N THR A 240 10.10 10.36 18.67
CA THR A 240 11.12 9.32 18.53
C THR A 240 10.47 7.93 18.55
N VAL A 241 11.20 6.92 18.10
CA VAL A 241 10.74 5.52 18.17
C VAL A 241 10.40 5.13 19.60
N ASP A 242 11.21 5.54 20.59
CA ASP A 242 10.95 5.26 22.01
C ASP A 242 9.65 5.89 22.48
N SER A 243 9.37 7.14 22.07
CA SER A 243 8.13 7.84 22.41
C SER A 243 6.90 7.20 21.75
N LEU A 244 7.06 6.71 20.51
CA LEU A 244 6.04 5.97 19.77
C LEU A 244 5.68 4.67 20.50
N VAL A 245 6.69 3.89 20.92
CA VAL A 245 6.54 2.65 21.68
C VAL A 245 5.92 2.90 23.05
N ALA A 246 6.35 3.96 23.76
CA ALA A 246 5.79 4.33 25.06
C ALA A 246 4.30 4.68 24.97
N LYS A 247 3.90 5.47 23.96
CA LYS A 247 2.49 5.79 23.70
C LYS A 247 1.67 4.54 23.39
N PHE A 248 2.21 3.60 22.62
CA PHE A 248 1.53 2.33 22.33
C PHE A 248 1.25 1.52 23.60
N LYS A 249 2.27 1.36 24.47
CA LYS A 249 2.13 0.65 25.74
C LYS A 249 1.08 1.32 26.65
N ALA A 250 1.06 2.65 26.69
CA ALA A 250 0.09 3.40 27.45
C ALA A 250 -1.34 3.24 26.93
N GLY A 251 -1.52 3.20 25.59
CA GLY A 251 -2.85 3.08 24.97
C GLY A 251 -3.43 1.67 24.98
N THR A 252 -2.60 0.63 24.95
CA THR A 252 -3.07 -0.77 24.83
C THR A 252 -2.89 -1.59 26.10
N GLY A 253 -2.07 -1.15 27.06
CA GLY A 253 -1.66 -1.95 28.21
C GLY A 253 -0.83 -3.20 27.86
N LYS A 254 -0.49 -3.37 26.58
CA LYS A 254 0.26 -4.52 26.03
C LYS A 254 1.66 -4.08 25.60
N ALA A 255 2.67 -4.92 25.83
CA ALA A 255 3.97 -4.77 25.17
C ALA A 255 3.85 -5.13 23.67
N LEU A 256 4.67 -4.51 22.84
CA LEU A 256 4.79 -4.94 21.43
C LEU A 256 5.48 -6.31 21.40
N ASP A 257 4.80 -7.32 20.92
CA ASP A 257 5.24 -8.73 20.95
C ASP A 257 6.36 -9.07 19.95
N ASN A 258 6.95 -8.06 19.26
CA ASN A 258 7.92 -8.33 18.20
C ASN A 258 9.20 -7.53 18.38
N ASP A 259 10.32 -8.21 18.75
CA ASP A 259 11.67 -7.66 18.73
C ASP A 259 12.08 -7.07 17.36
N ARG A 260 11.48 -7.52 16.26
CA ARG A 260 11.72 -6.96 14.92
C ARG A 260 11.19 -5.53 14.74
N MET A 261 10.19 -5.10 15.53
CA MET A 261 9.69 -3.71 15.48
C MET A 261 10.60 -2.73 16.21
N LEU A 262 11.47 -3.23 17.10
CA LEU A 262 12.35 -2.42 17.96
C LEU A 262 13.79 -2.37 17.45
N LEU A 263 14.21 -3.30 16.59
CA LEU A 263 15.60 -3.52 16.22
C LEU A 263 15.93 -3.24 14.73
N SER A 264 14.99 -2.74 13.95
CA SER A 264 15.22 -2.44 12.52
C SER A 264 15.31 -0.94 12.24
#